data_a81443a63fc2573f01f6de495bc21433
#
_entry.id   a81443a63fc2573f01f6de495bc21433
#
_cell.length_a   1.000
_cell.length_b   1.000
_cell.length_c   1.000
_cell.angle_alpha   90.00
_cell.angle_beta   90.00
_cell.angle_gamma   90.00
#
_symmetry.space_group_name_H-M   'P 1'
#
loop_
_entity.id
_entity.type
_entity.pdbx_description
1 polymer ?
#
loop_
_entity_poly.entity_id
_entity_poly.type
_entity_poly.pdbx_seq_one_letter_code
_entity_poly.pdbx_strand_id
1 'polypeptide(L)'
;MNILITTGIFPPDVGGPAKFVPLMADSLSKNHVLNVITLSEETYSVDEFEYGIFRIKRNQNKIFRFLKTVMLIIRKGRNVNIIFINGLWLEVYIANLFLRKKTIRKIVGDPVWEKLYTQYKIDDNFDQFQQKKYTLKIELLKFLRNFTLKSSNTIVVPSKHLMDFVKNLGFKGSLLQINNGTEITESKKTNKDSYEFLIVSRLVRQKNIDIVLKSLSLVKEKYSIDFQLNIVGEGPEYKNLIGLIEQLNLIENVKLVGAKHSEELHHFY
;
A
#
# COMPACT_ATOMS: atom_id res chain seq x y z
N MET A 1 19.76 -15.91 -9.55
CA MET A 1 19.90 -14.53 -10.07
C MET A 1 20.10 -13.57 -8.92
N ASN A 2 20.67 -12.38 -9.18
CA ASN A 2 20.77 -11.32 -8.18
C ASN A 2 19.63 -10.33 -8.40
N ILE A 3 18.83 -10.07 -7.34
CA ILE A 3 17.63 -9.24 -7.40
C ILE A 3 17.76 -8.10 -6.39
N LEU A 4 17.44 -6.88 -6.80
CA LEU A 4 17.26 -5.74 -5.92
C LEU A 4 15.78 -5.42 -5.79
N ILE A 5 15.27 -5.40 -4.58
CA ILE A 5 13.88 -5.01 -4.28
C ILE A 5 13.91 -3.60 -3.68
N THR A 6 13.03 -2.72 -4.14
CA THR A 6 12.86 -1.39 -3.56
C THR A 6 11.43 -1.22 -3.05
N THR A 7 11.27 -0.72 -1.83
CA THR A 7 9.96 -0.50 -1.20
C THR A 7 9.97 0.77 -0.36
N GLY A 8 8.81 1.40 -0.19
CA GLY A 8 8.66 2.58 0.65
C GLY A 8 8.54 2.27 2.15
N ILE A 9 8.07 1.06 2.47
CA ILE A 9 7.90 0.55 3.84
C ILE A 9 8.28 -0.94 3.89
N PHE A 10 8.83 -1.36 5.02
CA PHE A 10 9.22 -2.74 5.32
C PHE A 10 9.13 -2.95 6.84
N PRO A 11 8.97 -4.16 7.37
CA PRO A 11 8.92 -4.35 8.82
C PRO A 11 10.06 -3.60 9.56
N PRO A 12 9.79 -2.98 10.72
CA PRO A 12 8.57 -3.05 11.55
C PRO A 12 7.42 -2.13 11.11
N ASP A 13 7.54 -1.39 9.99
CA ASP A 13 6.44 -0.60 9.47
C ASP A 13 5.18 -1.46 9.24
N VAL A 14 3.99 -0.87 9.39
CA VAL A 14 2.71 -1.55 9.16
C VAL A 14 2.10 -1.11 7.83
N GLY A 15 1.67 -2.08 7.02
CA GLY A 15 0.99 -1.81 5.74
C GLY A 15 1.15 -2.92 4.70
N GLY A 16 0.39 -2.83 3.63
CA GLY A 16 0.40 -3.86 2.57
C GLY A 16 1.79 -4.20 2.02
N PRO A 17 2.61 -3.23 1.63
CA PRO A 17 3.99 -3.50 1.19
C PRO A 17 4.86 -4.15 2.28
N ALA A 18 4.71 -3.76 3.55
CA ALA A 18 5.47 -4.32 4.66
C ALA A 18 5.09 -5.78 4.98
N LYS A 19 3.90 -6.24 4.56
CA LYS A 19 3.49 -7.65 4.61
C LYS A 19 3.89 -8.42 3.34
N PHE A 20 3.66 -7.81 2.17
CA PHE A 20 3.88 -8.48 0.88
C PHE A 20 5.37 -8.66 0.54
N VAL A 21 6.21 -7.64 0.76
CA VAL A 21 7.61 -7.67 0.33
C VAL A 21 8.42 -8.74 1.07
N PRO A 22 8.32 -8.90 2.41
CA PRO A 22 8.98 -10.00 3.11
C PRO A 22 8.57 -11.36 2.57
N LEU A 23 7.27 -11.66 2.50
CA LEU A 23 6.76 -12.95 2.00
C LEU A 23 7.30 -13.30 0.61
N MET A 24 7.33 -12.30 -0.29
CA MET A 24 7.90 -12.50 -1.62
C MET A 24 9.42 -12.69 -1.56
N ALA A 25 10.12 -11.90 -0.75
CA ALA A 25 11.57 -11.95 -0.63
C ALA A 25 12.03 -13.27 0.00
N ASP A 26 11.36 -13.75 1.06
CA ASP A 26 11.63 -15.05 1.70
C ASP A 26 11.46 -16.20 0.70
N SER A 27 10.41 -16.16 -0.12
CA SER A 27 10.20 -17.17 -1.16
C SER A 27 11.30 -17.15 -2.24
N LEU A 28 11.73 -15.95 -2.65
CA LEU A 28 12.74 -15.78 -3.69
C LEU A 28 14.16 -16.02 -3.18
N SER A 29 14.46 -15.76 -1.88
CA SER A 29 15.79 -15.94 -1.28
C SER A 29 16.26 -17.38 -1.31
N LYS A 30 15.33 -18.33 -1.31
CA LYS A 30 15.62 -19.76 -1.43
C LYS A 30 16.46 -20.13 -2.67
N ASN A 31 16.30 -19.36 -3.76
CA ASN A 31 16.94 -19.69 -5.05
C ASN A 31 17.69 -18.48 -5.66
N HIS A 32 17.67 -17.31 -5.01
CA HIS A 32 18.22 -16.08 -5.57
C HIS A 32 18.92 -15.25 -4.50
N VAL A 33 19.92 -14.49 -4.87
CA VAL A 33 20.56 -13.51 -3.99
C VAL A 33 19.74 -12.23 -4.02
N LEU A 34 19.29 -11.78 -2.86
CA LEU A 34 18.41 -10.65 -2.69
C LEU A 34 19.04 -9.54 -1.88
N ASN A 35 18.70 -8.32 -2.25
CA ASN A 35 18.87 -7.12 -1.42
C ASN A 35 17.58 -6.31 -1.43
N VAL A 36 17.18 -5.77 -0.29
CA VAL A 36 16.03 -4.90 -0.13
C VAL A 36 16.50 -3.51 0.26
N ILE A 37 16.03 -2.47 -0.44
CA ILE A 37 16.22 -1.06 -0.04
C ILE A 37 14.86 -0.51 0.38
N THR A 38 14.80 0.07 1.59
CA THR A 38 13.57 0.62 2.16
C THR A 38 13.82 1.93 2.89
N LEU A 39 12.72 2.69 3.10
CA LEU A 39 12.72 3.80 4.05
C LEU A 39 12.23 3.29 5.40
N SER A 40 12.81 3.76 6.50
CA SER A 40 12.42 3.39 7.87
C SER A 40 12.57 4.58 8.81
N GLU A 41 11.79 4.62 9.88
CA GLU A 41 12.03 5.55 10.98
C GLU A 41 13.29 5.16 11.75
N GLU A 42 13.52 3.85 11.94
CA GLU A 42 14.66 3.29 12.60
C GLU A 42 15.68 2.75 11.58
N THR A 43 16.96 3.04 11.80
CA THR A 43 18.06 2.59 10.93
C THR A 43 18.66 1.26 11.37
N TYR A 44 18.36 0.81 12.58
CA TYR A 44 18.87 -0.42 13.17
C TYR A 44 17.70 -1.27 13.62
N SER A 45 17.44 -2.37 12.92
CA SER A 45 16.70 -3.51 13.44
C SER A 45 17.61 -4.72 13.32
N VAL A 46 17.59 -5.59 14.30
CA VAL A 46 18.17 -6.94 14.17
C VAL A 46 17.22 -7.67 13.21
N ASP A 47 17.54 -7.58 11.92
CA ASP A 47 16.71 -8.23 10.90
C ASP A 47 17.10 -9.72 10.85
N GLU A 48 16.18 -10.60 11.20
CA GLU A 48 16.33 -12.07 11.10
C GLU A 48 16.09 -12.59 9.68
N PHE A 49 16.34 -11.76 8.66
CA PHE A 49 16.13 -12.14 7.26
C PHE A 49 17.43 -12.69 6.64
N GLU A 50 17.29 -13.73 5.81
CA GLU A 50 18.42 -14.36 5.09
C GLU A 50 18.98 -13.50 3.93
N TYR A 51 18.52 -12.27 3.75
CA TYR A 51 18.93 -11.35 2.69
C TYR A 51 19.27 -9.96 3.24
N GLY A 52 20.08 -9.22 2.48
CA GLY A 52 20.53 -7.89 2.91
C GLY A 52 19.41 -6.84 2.89
N ILE A 53 19.20 -6.16 4.02
CA ILE A 53 18.22 -5.05 4.13
C ILE A 53 18.98 -3.75 4.36
N PHE A 54 18.72 -2.76 3.51
CA PHE A 54 19.36 -1.45 3.53
C PHE A 54 18.31 -0.37 3.84
N ARG A 55 18.34 0.14 5.06
CA ARG A 55 17.39 1.12 5.57
C ARG A 55 17.90 2.55 5.39
N ILE A 56 17.03 3.43 4.89
CA ILE A 56 17.30 4.87 4.81
C ILE A 56 16.32 5.56 5.73
N LYS A 57 16.84 6.40 6.63
CA LYS A 57 16.00 7.14 7.59
C LYS A 57 14.97 7.99 6.85
N ARG A 58 13.67 7.81 7.19
CA ARG A 58 12.55 8.49 6.55
C ARG A 58 12.49 9.96 6.96
N ASN A 59 12.68 10.24 8.24
CA ASN A 59 12.59 11.58 8.81
C ASN A 59 13.91 12.34 8.65
N GLN A 60 14.18 12.79 7.44
CA GLN A 60 15.31 13.67 7.08
C GLN A 60 14.92 14.55 5.89
N ASN A 61 15.78 15.52 5.55
CA ASN A 61 15.55 16.40 4.40
C ASN A 61 15.23 15.58 3.14
N LYS A 62 14.14 15.93 2.45
CA LYS A 62 13.60 15.17 1.32
C LYS A 62 14.58 15.03 0.15
N ILE A 63 15.34 16.12 -0.15
CA ILE A 63 16.30 16.14 -1.26
C ILE A 63 17.49 15.26 -0.90
N PHE A 64 18.02 15.38 0.32
CA PHE A 64 19.15 14.56 0.78
C PHE A 64 18.76 13.07 0.82
N ARG A 65 17.57 12.76 1.34
CA ARG A 65 17.04 11.38 1.33
C ARG A 65 16.94 10.82 -0.09
N PHE A 66 16.39 11.60 -1.02
CA PHE A 66 16.26 11.22 -2.42
C PHE A 66 17.63 10.88 -3.04
N LEU A 67 18.60 11.78 -2.91
CA LEU A 67 19.95 11.58 -3.44
C LEU A 67 20.65 10.37 -2.80
N LYS A 68 20.55 10.22 -1.47
CA LYS A 68 21.08 9.07 -0.74
C LYS A 68 20.44 7.75 -1.22
N THR A 69 19.14 7.75 -1.48
CA THR A 69 18.42 6.58 -2.00
C THR A 69 18.89 6.23 -3.40
N VAL A 70 18.99 7.21 -4.31
CA VAL A 70 19.51 7.01 -5.67
C VAL A 70 20.93 6.43 -5.65
N MET A 71 21.84 7.01 -4.86
CA MET A 71 23.20 6.52 -4.74
C MET A 71 23.26 5.08 -4.20
N LEU A 72 22.43 4.76 -3.21
CA LEU A 72 22.38 3.42 -2.65
C LEU A 72 21.85 2.41 -3.69
N ILE A 73 20.81 2.77 -4.46
CA ILE A 73 20.29 1.94 -5.55
C ILE A 73 21.37 1.72 -6.61
N ILE A 74 22.12 2.75 -7.01
CA ILE A 74 23.23 2.61 -7.95
C ILE A 74 24.29 1.66 -7.40
N ARG A 75 24.71 1.85 -6.14
CA ARG A 75 25.75 1.02 -5.51
C ARG A 75 25.34 -0.45 -5.44
N LYS A 76 24.11 -0.74 -4.99
CA LYS A 76 23.60 -2.11 -4.80
C LYS A 76 23.06 -2.73 -6.11
N GLY A 77 22.68 -1.90 -7.06
CA GLY A 77 22.13 -2.32 -8.34
C GLY A 77 23.17 -2.69 -9.40
N ARG A 78 24.48 -2.41 -9.21
CA ARG A 78 25.51 -2.70 -10.24
C ARG A 78 25.55 -4.16 -10.65
N ASN A 79 25.51 -5.07 -9.69
CA ASN A 79 25.67 -6.51 -9.90
C ASN A 79 24.35 -7.29 -9.87
N VAL A 80 23.19 -6.62 -10.01
CA VAL A 80 21.91 -7.31 -10.06
C VAL A 80 21.48 -7.57 -11.50
N ASN A 81 20.66 -8.58 -11.69
CA ASN A 81 20.03 -8.91 -12.97
C ASN A 81 18.72 -8.12 -13.16
N ILE A 82 17.95 -7.94 -12.06
CA ILE A 82 16.62 -7.35 -12.07
C ILE A 82 16.45 -6.42 -10.88
N ILE A 83 15.72 -5.33 -11.09
CA ILE A 83 15.22 -4.45 -10.02
C ILE A 83 13.71 -4.63 -9.93
N PHE A 84 13.22 -5.10 -8.77
CA PHE A 84 11.80 -5.18 -8.45
C PHE A 84 11.36 -3.93 -7.71
N ILE A 85 10.41 -3.19 -8.29
CA ILE A 85 9.96 -1.88 -7.81
C ILE A 85 8.60 -2.04 -7.15
N ASN A 86 8.54 -2.05 -5.82
CA ASN A 86 7.32 -1.98 -5.02
C ASN A 86 7.12 -0.58 -4.37
N GLY A 87 8.10 0.31 -4.55
CA GLY A 87 8.13 1.69 -4.09
C GLY A 87 9.40 2.38 -4.56
N LEU A 88 9.61 3.65 -4.21
CA LEU A 88 10.79 4.44 -4.58
C LEU A 88 10.99 4.52 -6.11
N TRP A 89 9.88 4.61 -6.83
CA TRP A 89 9.84 4.48 -8.29
C TRP A 89 10.62 5.59 -9.03
N LEU A 90 10.66 6.80 -8.49
CA LEU A 90 11.39 7.93 -9.09
C LEU A 90 12.90 7.77 -8.86
N GLU A 91 13.29 7.36 -7.65
CA GLU A 91 14.67 7.07 -7.28
C GLU A 91 15.24 5.93 -8.12
N VAL A 92 14.45 4.86 -8.30
CA VAL A 92 14.84 3.74 -9.18
C VAL A 92 14.96 4.21 -10.62
N TYR A 93 14.01 5.01 -11.12
CA TYR A 93 14.09 5.53 -12.48
C TYR A 93 15.41 6.28 -12.73
N ILE A 94 15.76 7.24 -11.86
CA ILE A 94 17.01 8.00 -11.96
C ILE A 94 18.24 7.09 -11.86
N ALA A 95 18.28 6.18 -10.89
CA ALA A 95 19.38 5.23 -10.73
C ALA A 95 19.52 4.32 -11.96
N ASN A 96 18.41 3.90 -12.56
CA ASN A 96 18.43 2.96 -13.70
C ASN A 96 18.83 3.61 -15.02
N LEU A 97 18.86 4.94 -15.15
CA LEU A 97 19.51 5.62 -16.27
C LEU A 97 21.00 5.26 -16.37
N PHE A 98 21.65 5.02 -15.22
CA PHE A 98 23.05 4.61 -15.14
C PHE A 98 23.21 3.09 -15.14
N LEU A 99 22.30 2.35 -14.50
CA LEU A 99 22.41 0.90 -14.34
C LEU A 99 21.92 0.10 -15.54
N ARG A 100 20.92 0.60 -16.26
CA ARG A 100 20.29 -0.04 -17.42
C ARG A 100 19.85 -1.49 -17.18
N LYS A 101 19.32 -1.75 -15.97
CA LYS A 101 18.83 -3.08 -15.57
C LYS A 101 17.38 -3.28 -15.99
N LYS A 102 16.98 -4.55 -16.17
CA LYS A 102 15.58 -4.91 -16.35
C LYS A 102 14.80 -4.59 -15.07
N THR A 103 13.61 -4.03 -15.22
CA THR A 103 12.76 -3.60 -14.12
C THR A 103 11.42 -4.30 -14.16
N ILE A 104 10.96 -4.77 -13.03
CA ILE A 104 9.60 -5.26 -12.78
C ILE A 104 8.96 -4.31 -11.77
N ARG A 105 7.86 -3.67 -12.12
CA ARG A 105 7.16 -2.74 -11.23
C ARG A 105 5.81 -3.28 -10.82
N LYS A 106 5.59 -3.41 -9.51
CA LYS A 106 4.28 -3.72 -8.96
C LYS A 106 3.49 -2.44 -8.72
N ILE A 107 2.25 -2.39 -9.21
CA ILE A 107 1.34 -1.26 -9.05
C ILE A 107 0.09 -1.77 -8.34
N VAL A 108 -0.21 -1.24 -7.16
CA VAL A 108 -1.37 -1.60 -6.34
C VAL A 108 -2.36 -0.44 -6.19
N GLY A 109 -2.04 0.72 -6.76
CA GLY A 109 -2.84 1.94 -6.74
C GLY A 109 -2.13 3.09 -7.45
N ASP A 110 -2.68 4.28 -7.39
CA ASP A 110 -2.08 5.52 -7.90
C ASP A 110 -1.57 6.39 -6.73
N PRO A 111 -0.26 6.45 -6.48
CA PRO A 111 0.28 7.18 -5.34
C PRO A 111 0.02 8.69 -5.40
N VAL A 112 -0.23 9.26 -6.58
CA VAL A 112 -0.56 10.68 -6.74
C VAL A 112 -2.00 10.92 -6.29
N TRP A 113 -2.93 10.11 -6.80
CA TRP A 113 -4.33 10.17 -6.39
C TRP A 113 -4.51 9.89 -4.89
N GLU A 114 -3.96 8.79 -4.41
CA GLU A 114 -4.06 8.38 -3.00
C GLU A 114 -3.61 9.48 -2.05
N LYS A 115 -2.47 10.12 -2.34
CA LYS A 115 -1.94 11.20 -1.52
C LYS A 115 -2.86 12.42 -1.52
N LEU A 116 -3.36 12.85 -2.68
CA LEU A 116 -4.21 14.03 -2.80
C LEU A 116 -5.57 13.80 -2.17
N TYR A 117 -6.15 12.61 -2.39
CA TYR A 117 -7.44 12.22 -1.84
C TYR A 117 -7.40 12.11 -0.31
N THR A 118 -6.37 11.45 0.24
CA THR A 118 -6.17 11.35 1.70
C THR A 118 -5.96 12.71 2.37
N GLN A 119 -5.36 13.67 1.67
CA GLN A 119 -5.12 15.02 2.18
C GLN A 119 -6.30 15.98 1.94
N TYR A 120 -7.47 15.48 1.52
CA TYR A 120 -8.65 16.30 1.18
C TYR A 120 -8.36 17.42 0.16
N LYS A 121 -7.40 17.20 -0.73
CA LYS A 121 -7.07 18.16 -1.81
C LYS A 121 -7.91 17.95 -3.06
N ILE A 122 -8.54 16.80 -3.18
CA ILE A 122 -9.45 16.41 -4.24
C ILE A 122 -10.56 15.52 -3.67
N ASP A 123 -11.73 15.55 -4.29
CA ASP A 123 -12.89 14.71 -3.98
C ASP A 123 -13.18 13.69 -5.08
N ASP A 124 -12.53 13.83 -6.21
CA ASP A 124 -12.72 12.94 -7.36
C ASP A 124 -12.26 11.52 -7.03
N ASN A 125 -13.04 10.51 -7.44
CA ASN A 125 -12.64 9.12 -7.32
C ASN A 125 -11.45 8.80 -8.26
N PHE A 126 -10.95 7.57 -8.19
CA PHE A 126 -9.78 7.16 -8.96
C PHE A 126 -9.94 7.41 -10.47
N ASP A 127 -11.09 7.00 -11.06
CA ASP A 127 -11.29 7.09 -12.51
C ASP A 127 -11.52 8.54 -12.97
N GLN A 128 -12.28 9.31 -12.20
CA GLN A 128 -12.48 10.75 -12.45
C GLN A 128 -11.16 11.51 -12.40
N PHE A 129 -10.29 11.17 -11.42
CA PHE A 129 -8.97 11.77 -11.31
C PHE A 129 -8.10 11.54 -12.54
N GLN A 130 -8.20 10.37 -13.19
CA GLN A 130 -7.43 10.09 -14.40
C GLN A 130 -7.89 10.93 -15.60
N GLN A 131 -9.17 11.21 -15.69
CA GLN A 131 -9.79 11.91 -16.83
C GLN A 131 -9.75 13.43 -16.70
N LYS A 132 -9.83 13.96 -15.48
CA LYS A 132 -9.91 15.38 -15.18
C LYS A 132 -8.54 16.06 -15.22
N LYS A 133 -8.51 17.33 -15.64
CA LYS A 133 -7.33 18.20 -15.56
C LYS A 133 -7.34 18.97 -14.25
N TYR A 134 -6.16 19.16 -13.67
CA TYR A 134 -5.93 19.85 -12.42
C TYR A 134 -4.92 20.98 -12.57
N THR A 135 -4.41 21.49 -11.45
CA THR A 135 -3.35 22.49 -11.45
C THR A 135 -2.07 21.95 -12.10
N LEU A 136 -1.24 22.84 -12.65
CA LEU A 136 0.04 22.48 -13.28
C LEU A 136 0.90 21.57 -12.40
N LYS A 137 0.91 21.80 -11.08
CA LYS A 137 1.65 20.95 -10.13
C LYS A 137 1.14 19.51 -10.11
N ILE A 138 -0.17 19.32 -10.12
CA ILE A 138 -0.78 17.99 -10.13
C ILE A 138 -0.53 17.30 -11.47
N GLU A 139 -0.69 18.03 -12.57
CA GLU A 139 -0.42 17.50 -13.92
C GLU A 139 1.04 17.10 -14.09
N LEU A 140 1.98 17.87 -13.53
CA LEU A 140 3.40 17.49 -13.50
C LEU A 140 3.63 16.19 -12.70
N LEU A 141 2.96 16.01 -11.57
CA LEU A 141 3.04 14.75 -10.79
C LEU A 141 2.46 13.57 -11.55
N LYS A 142 1.31 13.75 -12.24
CA LYS A 142 0.70 12.74 -13.13
C LYS A 142 1.65 12.40 -14.29
N PHE A 143 2.26 13.41 -14.90
CA PHE A 143 3.24 13.22 -15.96
C PHE A 143 4.45 12.40 -15.49
N LEU A 144 5.09 12.78 -14.38
CA LEU A 144 6.24 12.06 -13.81
C LEU A 144 5.89 10.60 -13.46
N ARG A 145 4.71 10.38 -12.86
CA ARG A 145 4.19 9.04 -12.58
C ARG A 145 4.06 8.23 -13.87
N ASN A 146 3.39 8.78 -14.89
CA ASN A 146 3.16 8.10 -16.16
C ASN A 146 4.47 7.81 -16.90
N PHE A 147 5.37 8.78 -16.93
CA PHE A 147 6.65 8.66 -17.58
C PHE A 147 7.51 7.56 -16.94
N THR A 148 7.67 7.56 -15.63
CA THR A 148 8.42 6.52 -14.92
C THR A 148 7.75 5.16 -14.97
N LEU A 149 6.41 5.10 -15.05
CA LEU A 149 5.67 3.86 -15.24
C LEU A 149 5.99 3.26 -16.61
N LYS A 150 5.93 4.07 -17.66
CA LYS A 150 6.20 3.64 -19.05
C LYS A 150 7.66 3.21 -19.27
N SER A 151 8.59 3.65 -18.44
CA SER A 151 10.00 3.24 -18.51
C SER A 151 10.27 1.84 -17.94
N SER A 152 9.30 1.20 -17.29
CA SER A 152 9.44 -0.15 -16.78
C SER A 152 9.39 -1.19 -17.91
N ASN A 153 10.13 -2.31 -17.75
CA ASN A 153 10.07 -3.41 -18.73
C ASN A 153 8.81 -4.26 -18.53
N THR A 154 8.50 -4.56 -17.27
CA THR A 154 7.33 -5.35 -16.89
C THR A 154 6.57 -4.63 -15.78
N ILE A 155 5.24 -4.64 -15.88
CA ILE A 155 4.35 -4.16 -14.82
C ILE A 155 3.48 -5.31 -14.35
N VAL A 156 3.36 -5.44 -13.03
CA VAL A 156 2.49 -6.40 -12.34
C VAL A 156 1.41 -5.64 -11.60
N VAL A 157 0.16 -6.02 -11.79
CA VAL A 157 -1.02 -5.43 -11.15
C VAL A 157 -1.88 -6.51 -10.50
N PRO A 158 -2.57 -6.24 -9.37
CA PRO A 158 -3.40 -7.24 -8.69
C PRO A 158 -4.84 -7.32 -9.21
N SER A 159 -5.25 -6.44 -10.13
CA SER A 159 -6.64 -6.42 -10.60
C SER A 159 -6.76 -5.99 -12.05
N LYS A 160 -7.89 -6.38 -12.67
CA LYS A 160 -8.25 -5.96 -14.03
C LYS A 160 -8.37 -4.43 -14.14
N HIS A 161 -8.99 -3.78 -13.15
CA HIS A 161 -9.12 -2.32 -13.12
C HIS A 161 -7.77 -1.60 -13.23
N LEU A 162 -6.77 -2.03 -12.44
CA LEU A 162 -5.42 -1.47 -12.55
C LEU A 162 -4.70 -1.87 -13.84
N MET A 163 -5.01 -3.03 -14.42
CA MET A 163 -4.52 -3.41 -15.73
C MET A 163 -5.03 -2.45 -16.81
N ASP A 164 -6.33 -2.16 -16.79
CA ASP A 164 -6.94 -1.24 -17.75
C ASP A 164 -6.43 0.19 -17.56
N PHE A 165 -6.23 0.63 -16.33
CA PHE A 165 -5.56 1.90 -16.04
C PHE A 165 -4.18 1.98 -16.69
N VAL A 166 -3.32 0.97 -16.50
CA VAL A 166 -1.95 0.95 -17.08
C VAL A 166 -1.99 0.91 -18.61
N LYS A 167 -2.92 0.15 -19.20
CA LYS A 167 -3.12 0.12 -20.66
C LYS A 167 -3.54 1.50 -21.20
N ASN A 168 -4.50 2.14 -20.54
CA ASN A 168 -4.99 3.47 -20.93
C ASN A 168 -3.92 4.56 -20.84
N LEU A 169 -2.91 4.39 -20.01
CA LEU A 169 -1.72 5.25 -20.00
C LEU A 169 -0.81 5.03 -21.20
N GLY A 170 -1.04 4.01 -22.03
CA GLY A 170 -0.24 3.68 -23.19
C GLY A 170 1.07 2.97 -22.85
N PHE A 171 1.10 2.12 -21.84
CA PHE A 171 2.23 1.25 -21.54
C PHE A 171 2.40 0.18 -22.64
N LYS A 172 3.64 -0.03 -23.12
CA LYS A 172 3.94 -0.93 -24.23
C LYS A 172 4.77 -2.17 -23.81
N GLY A 173 5.18 -2.24 -22.54
CA GLY A 173 5.95 -3.37 -22.01
C GLY A 173 5.07 -4.58 -21.66
N SER A 174 5.65 -5.56 -20.98
CA SER A 174 4.92 -6.73 -20.50
C SER A 174 4.02 -6.33 -19.31
N LEU A 175 2.72 -6.63 -19.38
CA LEU A 175 1.73 -6.32 -18.36
C LEU A 175 1.06 -7.61 -17.88
N LEU A 176 1.22 -7.90 -16.59
CA LEU A 176 0.74 -9.14 -15.97
C LEU A 176 -0.23 -8.82 -14.84
N GLN A 177 -1.33 -9.57 -14.77
CA GLN A 177 -2.19 -9.57 -13.59
C GLN A 177 -1.79 -10.72 -12.68
N ILE A 178 -1.35 -10.38 -11.47
CA ILE A 178 -1.01 -11.34 -10.42
C ILE A 178 -1.64 -10.84 -9.13
N ASN A 179 -2.65 -11.56 -8.65
CA ASN A 179 -3.35 -11.21 -7.41
C ASN A 179 -2.40 -11.28 -6.21
N ASN A 180 -2.71 -10.49 -5.19
CA ASN A 180 -1.98 -10.61 -3.93
C ASN A 180 -2.32 -11.95 -3.27
N GLY A 181 -1.31 -12.72 -2.91
CA GLY A 181 -1.48 -13.92 -2.08
C GLY A 181 -1.75 -13.56 -0.62
N THR A 182 -2.44 -14.45 0.07
CA THR A 182 -2.59 -14.44 1.53
C THR A 182 -2.44 -15.86 2.05
N GLU A 183 -1.98 -16.00 3.27
CA GLU A 183 -2.02 -17.26 3.98
C GLU A 183 -3.47 -17.60 4.32
N ILE A 184 -3.85 -18.86 4.08
CA ILE A 184 -5.18 -19.36 4.43
C ILE A 184 -5.08 -19.86 5.88
N THR A 185 -5.82 -19.23 6.77
CA THR A 185 -5.99 -19.66 8.15
C THR A 185 -7.39 -20.28 8.30
N GLU A 186 -7.45 -21.43 8.96
CA GLU A 186 -8.75 -22.03 9.29
C GLU A 186 -9.48 -21.15 10.30
N SER A 187 -10.66 -20.67 9.94
CA SER A 187 -11.53 -19.95 10.86
C SER A 187 -12.53 -20.90 11.51
N LYS A 188 -12.72 -20.80 12.81
CA LYS A 188 -13.80 -21.48 13.50
C LYS A 188 -15.11 -20.74 13.20
N LYS A 189 -16.06 -21.42 12.55
CA LYS A 189 -17.42 -20.89 12.42
C LYS A 189 -18.02 -20.74 13.81
N THR A 190 -18.32 -19.52 14.19
CA THR A 190 -19.14 -19.26 15.37
C THR A 190 -20.59 -19.14 14.92
N ASN A 191 -21.46 -20.07 15.35
CA ASN A 191 -22.89 -19.88 15.23
C ASN A 191 -23.33 -18.88 16.30
N LYS A 192 -23.55 -17.64 15.89
CA LYS A 192 -24.11 -16.60 16.76
C LYS A 192 -25.38 -16.04 16.13
N ASP A 193 -26.37 -15.83 16.95
CA ASP A 193 -27.67 -15.24 16.56
C ASP A 193 -27.56 -13.71 16.31
N SER A 194 -26.37 -13.13 16.41
CA SER A 194 -26.11 -11.71 16.21
C SER A 194 -25.24 -11.46 14.97
N TYR A 195 -25.52 -10.37 14.26
CA TYR A 195 -24.69 -9.93 13.14
C TYR A 195 -23.41 -9.28 13.64
N GLU A 196 -22.29 -9.93 13.41
CA GLU A 196 -20.95 -9.39 13.73
C GLU A 196 -20.23 -8.98 12.43
N PHE A 197 -19.75 -7.74 12.39
CA PHE A 197 -19.00 -7.19 11.27
C PHE A 197 -17.59 -6.84 11.72
N LEU A 198 -16.63 -7.02 10.82
CA LEU A 198 -15.23 -6.68 11.04
C LEU A 198 -14.68 -5.82 9.91
N ILE A 199 -14.02 -4.73 10.27
CA ILE A 199 -13.19 -3.94 9.35
C ILE A 199 -11.76 -3.97 9.85
N VAL A 200 -10.83 -4.47 9.02
CA VAL A 200 -9.39 -4.42 9.30
C VAL A 200 -8.72 -3.56 8.24
N SER A 201 -8.41 -2.31 8.57
CA SER A 201 -7.77 -1.40 7.62
C SER A 201 -7.16 -0.18 8.29
N ARG A 202 -6.27 0.53 7.57
CA ARG A 202 -5.91 1.89 7.97
C ARG A 202 -7.13 2.81 7.94
N LEU A 203 -7.28 3.66 8.94
CA LEU A 203 -8.39 4.62 9.01
C LEU A 203 -8.06 5.85 8.14
N VAL A 204 -8.22 5.66 6.84
CA VAL A 204 -7.99 6.69 5.82
C VAL A 204 -9.22 6.82 4.93
N ARG A 205 -9.42 8.00 4.37
CA ARG A 205 -10.59 8.34 3.55
C ARG A 205 -10.92 7.32 2.45
N GLN A 206 -9.90 6.74 1.79
CA GLN A 206 -10.11 5.75 0.72
C GLN A 206 -10.76 4.43 1.18
N LYS A 207 -10.86 4.21 2.48
CA LYS A 207 -11.51 3.00 3.01
C LYS A 207 -13.01 3.15 3.17
N ASN A 208 -13.54 4.37 3.03
CA ASN A 208 -14.97 4.69 3.06
C ASN A 208 -15.70 4.11 4.28
N ILE A 209 -15.03 4.10 5.44
CA ILE A 209 -15.61 3.54 6.69
C ILE A 209 -16.84 4.35 7.12
N ASP A 210 -16.85 5.66 6.83
CA ASP A 210 -18.00 6.53 7.07
C ASP A 210 -19.26 6.07 6.30
N ILE A 211 -19.08 5.54 5.08
CA ILE A 211 -20.20 5.00 4.30
C ILE A 211 -20.74 3.74 4.97
N VAL A 212 -19.88 2.86 5.49
CA VAL A 212 -20.30 1.66 6.22
C VAL A 212 -21.10 2.04 7.47
N LEU A 213 -20.62 3.01 8.27
CA LEU A 213 -21.32 3.48 9.46
C LEU A 213 -22.71 4.05 9.12
N LYS A 214 -22.81 4.92 8.10
CA LYS A 214 -24.08 5.46 7.64
C LYS A 214 -25.02 4.37 7.14
N SER A 215 -24.52 3.38 6.42
CA SER A 215 -25.31 2.25 5.93
C SER A 215 -25.85 1.38 7.08
N LEU A 216 -25.03 1.07 8.06
CA LEU A 216 -25.43 0.28 9.22
C LEU A 216 -26.44 1.04 10.11
N SER A 217 -26.31 2.37 10.25
CA SER A 217 -27.30 3.19 10.93
C SER A 217 -28.67 3.10 10.24
N LEU A 218 -28.71 3.21 8.90
CA LEU A 218 -29.95 3.06 8.14
C LEU A 218 -30.58 1.66 8.27
N VAL A 219 -29.73 0.61 8.28
CA VAL A 219 -30.20 -0.77 8.48
C VAL A 219 -30.79 -0.97 9.87
N LYS A 220 -30.12 -0.44 10.91
CA LYS A 220 -30.62 -0.49 12.29
C LYS A 220 -31.96 0.20 12.42
N GLU A 221 -32.08 1.41 11.88
CA GLU A 221 -33.31 2.22 11.92
C GLU A 221 -34.47 1.55 11.18
N LYS A 222 -34.22 1.07 9.94
CA LYS A 222 -35.27 0.55 9.06
C LYS A 222 -35.74 -0.86 9.43
N TYR A 223 -34.86 -1.70 9.92
CA TYR A 223 -35.13 -3.13 10.11
C TYR A 223 -35.03 -3.58 11.57
N SER A 224 -34.71 -2.68 12.49
CA SER A 224 -34.51 -2.99 13.93
C SER A 224 -33.53 -4.14 14.16
N ILE A 225 -32.52 -4.26 13.28
CA ILE A 225 -31.50 -5.29 13.37
C ILE A 225 -30.42 -4.83 14.33
N ASP A 226 -30.14 -5.65 15.36
CA ASP A 226 -28.98 -5.45 16.22
C ASP A 226 -27.71 -6.04 15.58
N PHE A 227 -26.60 -5.34 15.72
CA PHE A 227 -25.30 -5.75 15.18
C PHE A 227 -24.15 -5.25 16.07
N GLN A 228 -23.01 -5.88 15.91
CA GLN A 228 -21.73 -5.40 16.44
C GLN A 228 -20.73 -5.20 15.30
N LEU A 229 -20.05 -4.06 15.27
CA LEU A 229 -18.99 -3.75 14.31
C LEU A 229 -17.67 -3.48 15.04
N ASN A 230 -16.67 -4.32 14.81
CA ASN A 230 -15.30 -4.07 15.23
C ASN A 230 -14.51 -3.42 14.10
N ILE A 231 -13.89 -2.26 14.36
CA ILE A 231 -13.01 -1.57 13.43
C ILE A 231 -11.60 -1.62 13.98
N VAL A 232 -10.74 -2.42 13.32
CA VAL A 232 -9.35 -2.62 13.72
C VAL A 232 -8.44 -1.83 12.80
N GLY A 233 -7.66 -0.92 13.37
CA GLY A 233 -6.69 -0.10 12.66
C GLY A 233 -6.56 1.30 13.23
N GLU A 234 -5.63 2.06 12.64
CA GLU A 234 -5.35 3.45 12.99
C GLU A 234 -5.25 4.33 11.74
N GLY A 235 -5.39 5.63 11.92
CA GLY A 235 -5.21 6.59 10.84
C GLY A 235 -5.83 7.96 11.11
N PRO A 236 -5.64 8.91 10.20
CA PRO A 236 -6.08 10.30 10.37
C PRO A 236 -7.60 10.46 10.53
N GLU A 237 -8.40 9.49 10.04
CA GLU A 237 -9.86 9.53 10.15
C GLU A 237 -10.40 9.13 11.54
N TYR A 238 -9.55 8.70 12.48
CA TYR A 238 -9.96 8.19 13.79
C TYR A 238 -10.93 9.15 14.53
N LYS A 239 -10.56 10.44 14.61
CA LYS A 239 -11.40 11.45 15.30
C LYS A 239 -12.72 11.71 14.56
N ASN A 240 -12.69 11.74 13.22
CA ASN A 240 -13.88 11.94 12.40
C ASN A 240 -14.86 10.77 12.56
N LEU A 241 -14.33 9.54 12.65
CA LEU A 241 -15.14 8.34 12.84
C LEU A 241 -15.79 8.30 14.22
N ILE A 242 -15.09 8.70 15.29
CA ILE A 242 -15.70 8.84 16.64
C ILE A 242 -16.90 9.79 16.57
N GLY A 243 -16.72 11.00 16.07
CA GLY A 243 -17.82 11.97 15.99
C GLY A 243 -18.99 11.47 15.14
N LEU A 244 -18.70 10.72 14.06
CA LEU A 244 -19.75 10.13 13.23
C LEU A 244 -20.51 9.00 13.97
N ILE A 245 -19.81 8.15 14.73
CA ILE A 245 -20.42 7.08 15.54
C ILE A 245 -21.39 7.68 16.56
N GLU A 246 -20.98 8.75 17.26
CA GLU A 246 -21.82 9.49 18.20
C GLU A 246 -23.03 10.11 17.51
N GLN A 247 -22.84 10.82 16.40
CA GLN A 247 -23.90 11.46 15.61
C GLN A 247 -24.95 10.47 15.11
N LEU A 248 -24.53 9.24 14.75
CA LEU A 248 -25.41 8.17 14.26
C LEU A 248 -26.01 7.30 15.37
N ASN A 249 -25.77 7.60 16.65
CA ASN A 249 -26.20 6.81 17.81
C ASN A 249 -25.77 5.33 17.74
N LEU A 250 -24.51 5.09 17.30
CA LEU A 250 -23.94 3.75 17.12
C LEU A 250 -22.92 3.37 18.22
N ILE A 251 -22.82 4.10 19.34
CA ILE A 251 -21.81 3.90 20.39
C ILE A 251 -21.86 2.46 20.93
N GLU A 252 -23.06 1.91 21.14
CA GLU A 252 -23.26 0.54 21.65
C GLU A 252 -22.97 -0.55 20.60
N ASN A 253 -22.96 -0.18 19.31
CA ASN A 253 -22.82 -1.13 18.21
C ASN A 253 -21.42 -1.15 17.58
N VAL A 254 -20.64 -0.07 17.73
CA VAL A 254 -19.38 0.09 17.01
C VAL A 254 -18.21 0.30 17.95
N LYS A 255 -17.18 -0.53 17.82
CA LYS A 255 -15.96 -0.46 18.60
C LYS A 255 -14.75 -0.15 17.72
N LEU A 256 -14.07 0.97 17.99
CA LEU A 256 -12.76 1.30 17.44
C LEU A 256 -11.68 0.62 18.31
N VAL A 257 -11.10 -0.47 17.80
CA VAL A 257 -10.19 -1.36 18.55
C VAL A 257 -8.76 -0.83 18.60
N GLY A 258 -8.40 0.08 17.67
CA GLY A 258 -7.02 0.51 17.46
C GLY A 258 -6.22 -0.44 16.56
N ALA A 259 -4.93 -0.15 16.37
CA ALA A 259 -4.04 -1.02 15.59
C ALA A 259 -3.77 -2.33 16.33
N LYS A 260 -3.71 -3.43 15.57
CA LYS A 260 -3.39 -4.76 16.06
C LYS A 260 -2.28 -5.38 15.22
N HIS A 261 -1.40 -6.13 15.85
CA HIS A 261 -0.39 -6.94 15.16
C HIS A 261 -1.04 -8.13 14.44
N SER A 262 -0.35 -8.65 13.41
CA SER A 262 -0.88 -9.72 12.56
C SER A 262 -1.35 -10.95 13.36
N GLU A 263 -0.63 -11.30 14.42
CA GLU A 263 -0.93 -12.43 15.31
C GLU A 263 -2.22 -12.23 16.10
N GLU A 264 -2.50 -11.00 16.53
CA GLU A 264 -3.72 -10.67 17.26
C GLU A 264 -4.97 -10.64 16.36
N LEU A 265 -4.79 -10.43 15.04
CA LEU A 265 -5.89 -10.34 14.10
C LEU A 265 -6.66 -11.65 13.97
N HIS A 266 -6.03 -12.81 14.22
CA HIS A 266 -6.70 -14.12 14.17
C HIS A 266 -7.87 -14.24 15.16
N HIS A 267 -7.87 -13.46 16.24
CA HIS A 267 -8.96 -13.46 17.21
C HIS A 267 -10.20 -12.71 16.73
N PHE A 268 -10.07 -11.92 15.67
CA PHE A 268 -11.17 -11.12 15.11
C PHE A 268 -11.78 -11.77 13.86
N TYR A 269 -11.10 -12.73 13.24
CA TYR A 269 -11.59 -13.53 12.11
C TYR A 269 -12.23 -14.83 12.63
#